data_d0168635ed6ea907505f34a6b0e107f2
#
_entry.id   d0168635ed6ea907505f34a6b0e107f2
#
_cell.length_a   1.000
_cell.length_b   1.000
_cell.length_c   1.000
_cell.angle_alpha   90.00
_cell.angle_beta   90.00
_cell.angle_gamma   90.00
#
_symmetry.space_group_name_H-M   'P 1'
#
loop_
_entity.id
_entity.type
_entity.pdbx_description
1 polymer ?
#
loop_
_entity_poly.entity_id
_entity_poly.type
_entity_poly.pdbx_seq_one_letter_code
_entity_poly.pdbx_strand_id
1 'polypeptide(L)'
;MVKLTSDNVKLVKDVLNSSPFYKLLGMEILEIKENYSKLRIPWKNDLLQLQGVAHGGVLASIADAAVAIALFSLVDLNTIISTIELKVNYLAPIKSGEIVAEGRIVHKGSRIALGEVDVRNEGRLVGKALSTYMIIKNERKDLP
;
A
#
# COMPACT_ATOMS: atom_id res chain seq x y z
N MET A 1 -13.01 16.32 10.64
CA MET A 1 -11.73 15.88 10.05
C MET A 1 -11.03 15.00 11.06
N VAL A 2 -11.10 13.69 10.88
CA VAL A 2 -10.43 12.74 11.79
C VAL A 2 -9.00 12.59 11.29
N LYS A 3 -8.09 13.38 11.87
CA LYS A 3 -6.66 13.26 11.58
C LYS A 3 -6.10 11.95 12.12
N LEU A 4 -5.09 11.43 11.45
CA LEU A 4 -4.31 10.31 11.97
C LEU A 4 -3.64 10.72 13.30
N THR A 5 -4.09 10.13 14.39
CA THR A 5 -3.54 10.33 15.73
C THR A 5 -2.94 9.01 16.23
N SER A 6 -2.09 9.04 17.25
CA SER A 6 -1.55 7.82 17.86
C SER A 6 -2.65 6.81 18.24
N ASP A 7 -3.80 7.32 18.68
CA ASP A 7 -4.91 6.49 19.14
C ASP A 7 -5.69 5.81 18.01
N ASN A 8 -5.77 6.44 16.82
CA ASN A 8 -6.48 5.85 15.69
C ASN A 8 -5.55 5.10 14.71
N VAL A 9 -4.24 5.31 14.74
CA VAL A 9 -3.28 4.55 13.93
C VAL A 9 -3.42 3.05 14.16
N LYS A 10 -3.53 2.62 15.41
CA LYS A 10 -3.71 1.20 15.74
C LYS A 10 -5.01 0.66 15.15
N LEU A 11 -6.12 1.37 15.35
CA LEU A 11 -7.43 0.96 14.80
C LEU A 11 -7.40 0.89 13.28
N VAL A 12 -6.80 1.88 12.61
CA VAL A 12 -6.66 1.89 11.16
C VAL A 12 -5.82 0.71 10.68
N LYS A 13 -4.70 0.42 11.35
CA LYS A 13 -3.87 -0.75 11.02
C LYS A 13 -4.65 -2.06 11.21
N ASP A 14 -5.38 -2.22 12.29
CA ASP A 14 -6.16 -3.43 12.58
C ASP A 14 -7.25 -3.65 11.51
N VAL A 15 -7.97 -2.60 11.14
CA VAL A 15 -9.01 -2.64 10.09
C VAL A 15 -8.40 -2.99 8.74
N LEU A 16 -7.32 -2.32 8.35
CA LEU A 16 -6.68 -2.54 7.04
C LEU A 16 -6.00 -3.90 6.95
N ASN A 17 -5.36 -4.36 8.04
CA ASN A 17 -4.79 -5.71 8.11
C ASN A 17 -5.87 -6.80 8.09
N SER A 18 -7.13 -6.48 8.36
CA SER A 18 -8.25 -7.42 8.25
C SER A 18 -8.70 -7.68 6.81
N SER A 19 -8.21 -6.90 5.84
CA SER A 19 -8.53 -7.08 4.42
C SER A 19 -8.26 -8.51 3.97
N PRO A 20 -9.24 -9.21 3.35
CA PRO A 20 -9.05 -10.57 2.86
C PRO A 20 -7.86 -10.71 1.90
N PHE A 21 -7.66 -9.73 1.02
CA PHE A 21 -6.56 -9.74 0.07
C PHE A 21 -5.19 -9.57 0.75
N TYR A 22 -5.10 -8.72 1.76
CA TYR A 22 -3.87 -8.57 2.55
C TYR A 22 -3.53 -9.88 3.28
N LYS A 23 -4.53 -10.53 3.87
CA LYS A 23 -4.37 -11.85 4.51
C LYS A 23 -3.92 -12.92 3.52
N LEU A 24 -4.49 -12.95 2.32
CA LEU A 24 -4.10 -13.89 1.26
C LEU A 24 -2.61 -13.78 0.94
N LEU A 25 -2.10 -12.57 0.78
CA LEU A 25 -0.68 -12.33 0.49
C LEU A 25 0.22 -12.38 1.73
N GLY A 26 -0.36 -12.36 2.93
CA GLY A 26 0.39 -12.19 4.19
C GLY A 26 0.94 -10.77 4.35
N MET A 27 0.27 -9.78 3.73
CA MET A 27 0.69 -8.38 3.77
C MET A 27 0.40 -7.77 5.15
N GLU A 28 1.38 -7.08 5.71
CA GLU A 28 1.31 -6.42 7.00
C GLU A 28 1.72 -4.95 6.89
N ILE A 29 0.96 -4.08 7.56
CA ILE A 29 1.30 -2.67 7.68
C ILE A 29 2.23 -2.52 8.89
N LEU A 30 3.47 -2.15 8.63
CA LEU A 30 4.48 -1.93 9.69
C LEU A 30 4.36 -0.52 10.27
N GLU A 31 4.23 0.48 9.40
CA GLU A 31 4.24 1.88 9.81
C GLU A 31 3.28 2.72 8.95
N ILE A 32 2.61 3.66 9.60
CA ILE A 32 1.84 4.74 8.96
C ILE A 32 2.26 6.04 9.64
N LYS A 33 2.67 7.01 8.85
CA LYS A 33 2.92 8.39 9.26
C LYS A 33 2.21 9.34 8.30
N GLU A 34 2.19 10.61 8.63
CA GLU A 34 1.72 11.62 7.68
C GLU A 34 2.50 11.51 6.37
N ASN A 35 1.78 11.32 5.27
CA ASN A 35 2.33 11.19 3.92
C ASN A 35 3.24 9.97 3.67
N TYR A 36 3.19 8.95 4.54
CA TYR A 36 4.11 7.81 4.43
C TYR A 36 3.48 6.52 4.95
N SER A 37 3.85 5.43 4.31
CA SER A 37 3.55 4.08 4.78
C SER A 37 4.73 3.12 4.56
N LYS A 38 4.79 2.09 5.40
CA LYS A 38 5.70 0.96 5.23
C LYS A 38 4.94 -0.34 5.43
N LEU A 39 5.01 -1.22 4.44
CA LEU A 39 4.35 -2.52 4.42
C LEU A 39 5.37 -3.61 4.16
N ARG A 40 5.06 -4.85 4.57
CA ARG A 40 5.85 -6.02 4.20
C ARG A 40 4.96 -7.19 3.79
N ILE A 41 5.52 -8.09 2.99
CA ILE A 41 5.02 -9.44 2.75
C ILE A 41 6.15 -10.39 3.14
N PRO A 42 5.98 -11.21 4.21
CA PRO A 42 6.92 -12.28 4.53
C PRO A 42 7.00 -13.29 3.39
N TRP A 43 8.18 -13.88 3.19
CA TRP A 43 8.35 -14.87 2.14
C TRP A 43 7.49 -16.12 2.38
N LYS A 44 6.87 -16.59 1.32
CA LYS A 44 6.23 -17.91 1.24
C LYS A 44 6.27 -18.44 -0.20
N ASN A 45 6.26 -19.76 -0.38
CA ASN A 45 6.35 -20.37 -1.69
C ASN A 45 5.16 -20.05 -2.61
N ASP A 46 4.00 -19.73 -2.03
CA ASP A 46 2.81 -19.31 -2.80
C ASP A 46 3.03 -18.00 -3.59
N LEU A 47 4.08 -17.25 -3.31
CA LEU A 47 4.43 -16.03 -4.03
C LEU A 47 5.20 -16.29 -5.32
N LEU A 48 5.67 -17.53 -5.53
CA LEU A 48 6.50 -17.90 -6.67
C LEU A 48 5.70 -17.98 -7.98
N GLN A 49 6.35 -17.55 -9.04
CA GLN A 49 5.96 -17.88 -10.39
C GLN A 49 6.80 -19.07 -10.92
N LEU A 50 6.49 -19.58 -12.13
CA LEU A 50 7.08 -20.81 -12.67
C LEU A 50 8.62 -20.81 -12.78
N GLN A 51 9.27 -19.64 -12.82
CA GLN A 51 10.72 -19.52 -12.92
C GLN A 51 11.42 -19.48 -11.55
N GLY A 52 10.68 -19.71 -10.46
CA GLY A 52 11.25 -19.77 -9.11
C GLY A 52 11.60 -18.43 -8.47
N VAL A 53 10.98 -17.34 -8.94
CA VAL A 53 11.08 -16.00 -8.35
C VAL A 53 9.69 -15.50 -7.96
N ALA A 54 9.60 -14.49 -7.10
CA ALA A 54 8.31 -13.90 -6.74
C ALA A 54 7.59 -13.38 -8.00
N HIS A 55 6.28 -13.67 -8.09
CA HIS A 55 5.46 -13.19 -9.19
C HIS A 55 5.39 -11.65 -9.17
N GLY A 56 5.51 -11.01 -10.33
CA GLY A 56 5.43 -9.55 -10.43
C GLY A 56 4.15 -8.95 -9.85
N GLY A 57 3.04 -9.70 -9.88
CA GLY A 57 1.78 -9.32 -9.25
C GLY A 57 1.88 -9.09 -7.74
N VAL A 58 2.83 -9.73 -7.05
CA VAL A 58 3.08 -9.50 -5.62
C VAL A 58 3.65 -8.10 -5.39
N LEU A 59 4.62 -7.69 -6.22
CA LEU A 59 5.21 -6.36 -6.15
C LEU A 59 4.18 -5.28 -6.52
N ALA A 60 3.38 -5.53 -7.54
CA ALA A 60 2.29 -4.61 -7.93
C ALA A 60 1.28 -4.44 -6.79
N SER A 61 0.88 -5.54 -6.14
CA SER A 61 -0.09 -5.52 -5.04
C SER A 61 0.42 -4.74 -3.83
N ILE A 62 1.65 -4.99 -3.38
CA ILE A 62 2.20 -4.27 -2.22
C ILE A 62 2.49 -2.80 -2.55
N ALA A 63 2.88 -2.49 -3.78
CA ALA A 63 3.11 -1.13 -4.22
C ALA A 63 1.80 -0.31 -4.23
N ASP A 64 0.74 -0.87 -4.79
CA ASP A 64 -0.59 -0.23 -4.79
C ASP A 64 -1.09 0.00 -3.35
N ALA A 65 -1.01 -1.02 -2.52
CA ALA A 65 -1.37 -0.93 -1.11
C ALA A 65 -0.57 0.14 -0.36
N ALA A 66 0.73 0.27 -0.61
CA ALA A 66 1.57 1.25 0.05
C ALA A 66 1.11 2.69 -0.23
N VAL A 67 0.74 3.01 -1.48
CA VAL A 67 0.17 4.33 -1.80
C VAL A 67 -1.19 4.54 -1.13
N ALA A 68 -2.07 3.52 -1.16
CA ALA A 68 -3.37 3.60 -0.50
C ALA A 68 -3.23 3.92 1.00
N ILE A 69 -2.35 3.21 1.70
CA ILE A 69 -2.11 3.40 3.13
C ILE A 69 -1.49 4.78 3.43
N ALA A 70 -0.53 5.23 2.60
CA ALA A 70 0.03 6.58 2.72
C ALA A 70 -1.06 7.66 2.52
N LEU A 71 -1.97 7.45 1.56
CA LEU A 71 -3.06 8.38 1.28
C LEU A 71 -4.07 8.44 2.44
N PHE A 72 -4.36 7.33 3.11
CA PHE A 72 -5.23 7.33 4.31
C PHE A 72 -4.70 8.21 5.43
N SER A 73 -3.41 8.50 5.48
CA SER A 73 -2.85 9.46 6.44
C SER A 73 -3.24 10.93 6.16
N LEU A 74 -3.72 11.22 4.94
CA LEU A 74 -3.98 12.57 4.44
C LEU A 74 -5.46 12.86 4.15
N VAL A 75 -6.33 11.88 4.32
CA VAL A 75 -7.77 12.00 4.08
C VAL A 75 -8.56 11.59 5.32
N ASP A 76 -9.83 11.93 5.37
CA ASP A 76 -10.71 11.45 6.43
C ASP A 76 -10.93 9.93 6.31
N LEU A 77 -11.02 9.23 7.43
CA LEU A 77 -11.15 7.77 7.46
C LEU A 77 -12.40 7.25 6.71
N ASN A 78 -13.43 8.06 6.54
CA ASN A 78 -14.63 7.73 5.77
C ASN A 78 -14.49 8.02 4.28
N THR A 79 -13.32 8.47 3.84
CA THR A 79 -13.07 8.75 2.42
C THR A 79 -12.89 7.43 1.67
N ILE A 80 -13.60 7.30 0.55
CA ILE A 80 -13.40 6.20 -0.38
C ILE A 80 -12.27 6.59 -1.32
N ILE A 81 -11.30 5.73 -1.48
CA ILE A 81 -10.22 5.87 -2.46
C ILE A 81 -10.26 4.72 -3.45
N SER A 82 -9.91 4.99 -4.70
CA SER A 82 -9.87 3.98 -5.75
C SER A 82 -8.66 4.18 -6.65
N THR A 83 -7.92 3.11 -6.89
CA THR A 83 -6.79 3.12 -7.82
C THR A 83 -7.28 3.37 -9.24
N ILE A 84 -6.72 4.33 -9.94
CA ILE A 84 -6.99 4.58 -11.37
C ILE A 84 -5.83 4.22 -12.28
N GLU A 85 -4.62 4.23 -11.78
CA GLU A 85 -3.43 3.83 -12.53
C GLU A 85 -2.37 3.29 -11.58
N LEU A 86 -1.69 2.25 -12.01
CA LEU A 86 -0.51 1.69 -11.35
C LEU A 86 0.55 1.40 -12.41
N LYS A 87 1.69 2.05 -12.30
CA LYS A 87 2.88 1.77 -13.11
C LYS A 87 3.95 1.15 -12.21
N VAL A 88 4.45 -0.01 -12.58
CA VAL A 88 5.53 -0.71 -11.85
C VAL A 88 6.71 -0.95 -12.77
N ASN A 89 7.90 -0.60 -12.32
CA ASN A 89 9.16 -1.01 -12.90
C ASN A 89 9.77 -2.11 -12.04
N TYR A 90 9.95 -3.28 -12.63
CA TYR A 90 10.58 -4.44 -12.01
C TYR A 90 12.08 -4.39 -12.26
N LEU A 91 12.89 -4.21 -11.23
CA LEU A 91 14.33 -3.92 -11.35
C LEU A 91 15.20 -5.12 -11.07
N ALA A 92 14.72 -6.05 -10.22
CA ALA A 92 15.47 -7.25 -9.87
C ALA A 92 14.53 -8.38 -9.43
N PRO A 93 14.89 -9.65 -9.68
CA PRO A 93 14.14 -10.81 -9.21
C PRO A 93 14.28 -10.99 -7.69
N ILE A 94 13.23 -11.51 -7.06
CA ILE A 94 13.21 -11.88 -5.64
C ILE A 94 13.09 -13.40 -5.55
N LYS A 95 14.05 -14.03 -4.89
CA LYS A 95 14.11 -15.50 -4.74
C LYS A 95 13.84 -15.96 -3.32
N SER A 96 13.96 -15.09 -2.35
CA SER A 96 13.75 -15.34 -0.92
C SER A 96 13.69 -14.03 -0.14
N GLY A 97 13.38 -14.10 1.14
CA GLY A 97 13.35 -12.94 2.02
C GLY A 97 12.09 -12.10 1.91
N GLU A 98 11.84 -11.26 2.88
CA GLU A 98 10.65 -10.42 2.90
C GLU A 98 10.68 -9.35 1.79
N ILE A 99 9.49 -8.97 1.35
CA ILE A 99 9.28 -7.89 0.40
C ILE A 99 8.76 -6.71 1.19
N VAL A 100 9.45 -5.58 1.13
CA VAL A 100 9.10 -4.35 1.86
C VAL A 100 8.79 -3.24 0.87
N ALA A 101 7.66 -2.57 1.03
CA ALA A 101 7.29 -1.41 0.25
C ALA A 101 7.19 -0.16 1.14
N GLU A 102 7.75 0.92 0.68
CA GLU A 102 7.65 2.24 1.30
C GLU A 102 6.96 3.21 0.34
N GLY A 103 5.76 3.66 0.71
CA GLY A 103 4.92 4.54 -0.09
C GLY A 103 4.93 5.97 0.41
N ARG A 104 4.91 6.94 -0.50
CA ARG A 104 4.77 8.38 -0.20
C ARG A 104 3.85 9.03 -1.22
N ILE A 105 3.03 9.97 -0.75
CA ILE A 105 2.21 10.78 -1.65
C ILE A 105 3.06 11.95 -2.16
N VAL A 106 3.21 12.05 -3.46
CA VAL A 106 3.95 13.15 -4.12
C VAL A 106 3.04 14.30 -4.53
N HIS A 107 1.76 14.03 -4.75
CA HIS A 107 0.75 15.04 -5.02
C HIS A 107 -0.59 14.63 -4.46
N LYS A 108 -1.29 15.55 -3.81
CA LYS A 108 -2.67 15.39 -3.37
C LYS A 108 -3.50 16.61 -3.73
N GLY A 109 -4.39 16.42 -4.68
CA GLY A 109 -5.46 17.38 -5.00
C GLY A 109 -6.75 17.08 -4.24
N SER A 110 -7.84 17.67 -4.69
CA SER A 110 -9.18 17.44 -4.13
C SER A 110 -9.80 16.11 -4.57
N ARG A 111 -9.46 15.63 -5.76
CA ARG A 111 -10.02 14.44 -6.39
C ARG A 111 -8.98 13.38 -6.75
N ILE A 112 -7.74 13.78 -6.94
CA ILE A 112 -6.65 12.92 -7.41
C ILE A 112 -5.47 13.03 -6.47
N ALA A 113 -4.86 11.89 -6.17
CA ALA A 113 -3.56 11.80 -5.51
C ALA A 113 -2.62 10.92 -6.33
N LEU A 114 -1.36 11.29 -6.36
CA LEU A 114 -0.28 10.51 -6.94
C LEU A 114 0.70 10.13 -5.83
N GLY A 115 1.04 8.86 -5.75
CA GLY A 115 2.07 8.35 -4.85
C GLY A 115 3.19 7.63 -5.58
N GLU A 116 4.34 7.57 -4.95
CA GLU A 116 5.48 6.77 -5.38
C GLU A 116 5.81 5.70 -4.35
N VAL A 117 6.43 4.62 -4.81
CA VAL A 117 6.81 3.48 -3.95
C VAL A 117 8.18 2.97 -4.32
N ASP A 118 9.00 2.73 -3.30
CA ASP A 118 10.17 1.88 -3.38
C ASP A 118 9.82 0.50 -2.84
N VAL A 119 10.07 -0.53 -3.64
CA VAL A 119 9.96 -1.92 -3.18
C VAL A 119 11.37 -2.49 -3.01
N ARG A 120 11.64 -3.01 -1.82
CA ARG A 120 12.95 -3.56 -1.44
C ARG A 120 12.84 -5.00 -0.99
N ASN A 121 13.91 -5.73 -1.23
CA ASN A 121 14.12 -7.08 -0.70
C ASN A 121 15.55 -7.13 -0.13
N GLU A 122 15.67 -7.43 1.15
CA GLU A 122 16.95 -7.44 1.86
C GLU A 122 17.79 -6.16 1.64
N GLY A 123 17.12 -5.00 1.68
CA GLY A 123 17.73 -3.68 1.48
C GLY A 123 17.96 -3.28 0.02
N ARG A 124 17.89 -4.22 -0.93
CA ARG A 124 18.07 -3.95 -2.35
C ARG A 124 16.77 -3.41 -2.96
N LEU A 125 16.87 -2.35 -3.78
CA LEU A 125 15.73 -1.87 -4.57
C LEU A 125 15.41 -2.88 -5.68
N VAL A 126 14.23 -3.47 -5.62
CA VAL A 126 13.76 -4.50 -6.57
C VAL A 126 12.58 -4.04 -7.43
N GLY A 127 11.94 -2.95 -7.04
CA GLY A 127 10.86 -2.34 -7.80
C GLY A 127 10.69 -0.86 -7.46
N LYS A 128 10.21 -0.12 -8.43
CA LYS A 128 9.79 1.28 -8.30
C LYS A 128 8.41 1.43 -8.90
N ALA A 129 7.50 2.12 -8.22
CA ALA A 129 6.14 2.29 -8.72
C ALA A 129 5.63 3.72 -8.56
N LEU A 130 4.67 4.06 -9.42
CA LEU A 130 3.79 5.23 -9.30
C LEU A 130 2.36 4.73 -9.32
N SER A 131 1.53 5.23 -8.42
CA SER A 131 0.11 4.89 -8.38
C SER A 131 -0.74 6.16 -8.22
N THR A 132 -1.76 6.27 -9.05
CA THR A 132 -2.72 7.36 -9.03
C THR A 132 -4.03 6.89 -8.44
N TYR A 133 -4.55 7.63 -7.47
CA TYR A 133 -5.81 7.35 -6.80
C TYR A 133 -6.84 8.44 -7.04
N MET A 134 -8.08 8.01 -7.22
CA MET A 134 -9.24 8.90 -7.10
C MET A 134 -9.64 8.99 -5.64
N ILE A 135 -9.94 10.22 -5.17
CA ILE A 135 -10.46 10.53 -3.85
C ILE A 135 -11.96 10.80 -4.01
N ILE A 136 -12.79 9.93 -3.46
CA ILE A 136 -14.24 10.02 -3.53
C ILE A 136 -14.76 10.45 -2.16
N LYS A 137 -15.21 11.69 -2.04
CA LYS A 137 -15.83 12.14 -0.79
C LYS A 137 -17.14 11.38 -0.58
N ASN A 138 -17.25 10.68 0.54
CA ASN A 138 -18.51 10.05 0.91
C ASN A 138 -19.44 11.12 1.48
N GLU A 139 -20.42 11.57 0.68
CA GLU A 139 -21.46 12.52 1.12
C GLU A 139 -22.55 11.85 1.97
N ARG A 140 -22.51 10.54 2.13
CA ARG A 140 -23.46 9.80 2.98
C ARG A 140 -23.14 10.06 4.45
N LYS A 141 -23.92 10.94 5.07
CA LYS A 141 -23.91 11.23 6.50
C LYS A 141 -24.51 10.11 7.36
N ASP A 142 -25.06 9.06 6.75
CA ASP A 142 -25.83 8.04 7.43
C ASP A 142 -25.36 6.65 7.02
N LEU A 143 -24.41 6.09 7.76
CA LEU A 143 -24.33 4.66 7.95
C LEU A 143 -24.80 4.39 9.38
N PRO A 144 -25.74 3.44 9.53
CA PRO A 144 -26.29 3.09 10.83
C PRO A 144 -25.24 2.53 11.78
#